data_5ce3dc3fc77280f497a4ad612384ecb4
#
_entry.id   5ce3dc3fc77280f497a4ad612384ecb4
#
_cell.length_a   1.000
_cell.length_b   1.000
_cell.length_c   1.000
_cell.angle_alpha   90.00
_cell.angle_beta   90.00
_cell.angle_gamma   90.00
#
_symmetry.space_group_name_H-M   'P 1'
#
loop_
_entity.id
_entity.type
_entity.pdbx_description
1 polymer ?
#
loop_
_entity_poly.entity_id
_entity_poly.type
_entity_poly.pdbx_seq_one_letter_code
_entity_poly.pdbx_strand_id
1 'polypeptide(L)'
;MMKGLILKDLYLLKGLGKQFGLVFGFLILWSIMVKSFEFLIIYVVIMCGSLVMSTMSYDESVSFNRFALTMPINIKTLVRAKYVLFILILLAAAGIGVLLNIILPYFWYDSEQAFEWSGIAAAVAVFMMSNSISLPVMFKVGVEKARYVYILCMLLVGGFMAGSVFIIEKMGFSFQQLEGMVSDLSISALLFVIAAVAMGISYFISVKVASSKEW
;
A
#
# COMPACT_ATOMS: atom_id res chain seq x y z
N MET A 1 8.23 17.61 -17.55
CA MET A 1 7.95 18.08 -16.17
C MET A 1 7.51 16.95 -15.23
N MET A 2 6.49 16.14 -15.52
CA MET A 2 6.06 15.03 -14.66
C MET A 2 7.18 14.02 -14.36
N LYS A 3 8.02 13.65 -15.36
CA LYS A 3 9.17 12.75 -15.16
C LYS A 3 10.16 13.28 -14.10
N GLY A 4 10.42 14.59 -14.06
CA GLY A 4 11.30 15.20 -13.06
C GLY A 4 10.76 15.11 -11.63
N LEU A 5 9.44 15.26 -11.44
CA LEU A 5 8.80 15.10 -10.12
C LEU A 5 8.92 13.66 -9.63
N ILE A 6 8.64 12.68 -10.47
CA ILE A 6 8.77 11.26 -10.13
C ILE A 6 10.24 10.91 -9.83
N LEU A 7 11.17 11.39 -10.65
CA LEU A 7 12.60 11.14 -10.49
C LEU A 7 13.11 11.71 -9.16
N LYS A 8 12.68 12.93 -8.79
CA LYS A 8 12.97 13.52 -7.48
C LYS A 8 12.52 12.60 -6.33
N ASP A 9 11.27 12.13 -6.39
CA ASP A 9 10.72 11.25 -5.36
C ASP A 9 11.48 9.91 -5.28
N LEU A 10 11.88 9.34 -6.43
CA LEU A 10 12.70 8.13 -6.47
C LEU A 10 14.10 8.35 -5.86
N TYR A 11 14.72 9.52 -6.08
CA TYR A 11 15.99 9.85 -5.43
C TYR A 11 15.85 10.00 -3.91
N LEU A 12 14.75 10.58 -3.43
CA LEU A 12 14.44 10.62 -2.00
C LEU A 12 14.31 9.21 -1.41
N LEU A 13 13.59 8.33 -2.11
CA LEU A 13 13.44 6.92 -1.70
C LEU A 13 14.77 6.18 -1.67
N LYS A 14 15.67 6.44 -2.63
CA LYS A 14 17.02 5.87 -2.64
C LYS A 14 17.81 6.26 -1.38
N GLY A 15 17.66 7.49 -0.89
CA GLY A 15 18.26 7.94 0.37
C GLY A 15 17.77 7.14 1.59
N LEU A 16 16.49 6.74 1.59
CA LEU A 16 15.89 5.91 2.63
C LEU A 16 16.19 4.40 2.47
N GLY A 17 16.74 3.99 1.34
CA GLY A 17 16.93 2.58 0.98
C GLY A 17 17.74 1.78 2.00
N LYS A 18 18.72 2.39 2.66
CA LYS A 18 19.52 1.73 3.72
C LYS A 18 18.65 1.36 4.94
N GLN A 19 17.77 2.27 5.37
CA GLN A 19 16.90 2.05 6.52
C GLN A 19 15.86 0.98 6.19
N PHE A 20 15.24 1.06 5.02
CA PHE A 20 14.29 0.05 4.55
C PHE A 20 14.94 -1.31 4.33
N GLY A 21 16.17 -1.35 3.79
CA GLY A 21 16.94 -2.58 3.62
C GLY A 21 17.25 -3.28 4.95
N LEU A 22 17.58 -2.52 5.99
CA LEU A 22 17.83 -3.08 7.31
C LEU A 22 16.56 -3.67 7.92
N VAL A 23 15.43 -2.96 7.85
CA VAL A 23 14.13 -3.47 8.35
C VAL A 23 13.70 -4.68 7.54
N PHE A 24 13.88 -4.67 6.22
CA PHE A 24 13.55 -5.80 5.36
C PHE A 24 14.40 -7.03 5.69
N GLY A 25 15.70 -6.86 5.91
CA GLY A 25 16.59 -7.94 6.37
C GLY A 25 16.15 -8.52 7.72
N PHE A 26 15.77 -7.68 8.67
CA PHE A 26 15.22 -8.14 9.95
C PHE A 26 13.93 -8.94 9.77
N LEU A 27 13.01 -8.50 8.90
CA LEU A 27 11.75 -9.19 8.62
C LEU A 27 11.98 -10.55 7.95
N ILE A 28 12.98 -10.67 7.05
CA ILE A 28 13.38 -11.96 6.48
C ILE A 28 13.85 -12.88 7.58
N LEU A 29 14.75 -12.44 8.46
CA LEU A 29 15.24 -13.26 9.57
C LEU A 29 14.10 -13.67 10.51
N TRP A 30 13.18 -12.76 10.82
CA TRP A 30 12.01 -13.05 11.63
C TRP A 30 11.09 -14.10 10.98
N SER A 31 10.81 -13.95 9.68
CA SER A 31 10.01 -14.90 8.91
C SER A 31 10.63 -16.30 8.90
N ILE A 32 11.96 -16.35 8.84
CA ILE A 32 12.75 -17.58 8.97
C ILE A 32 12.53 -18.25 10.32
N MET A 33 12.57 -17.49 11.40
CA MET A 33 12.41 -18.03 12.77
C MET A 33 10.98 -18.52 13.03
N VAL A 34 9.98 -17.80 12.54
CA VAL A 34 8.55 -18.13 12.75
C VAL A 34 8.05 -19.17 11.75
N LYS A 35 8.83 -19.50 10.71
CA LYS A 35 8.44 -20.39 9.60
C LYS A 35 7.13 -19.98 8.90
N SER A 36 6.83 -18.69 8.87
CA SER A 36 5.62 -18.13 8.28
C SER A 36 5.99 -16.99 7.33
N PHE A 37 5.63 -17.16 6.04
CA PHE A 37 5.97 -16.21 4.98
C PHE A 37 4.87 -15.20 4.69
N GLU A 38 3.63 -15.51 5.09
CA GLU A 38 2.47 -14.64 4.88
C GLU A 38 2.68 -13.26 5.50
N PHE A 39 3.22 -13.22 6.72
CA PHE A 39 3.55 -11.97 7.40
C PHE A 39 4.56 -11.14 6.61
N LEU A 40 5.53 -11.75 5.94
CA LEU A 40 6.56 -11.02 5.20
C LEU A 40 5.96 -10.25 4.03
N ILE A 41 5.01 -10.84 3.31
CA ILE A 41 4.37 -10.20 2.16
C ILE A 41 3.46 -9.07 2.62
N ILE A 42 2.66 -9.29 3.65
CA ILE A 42 1.81 -8.24 4.26
C ILE A 42 2.69 -7.06 4.69
N TYR A 43 3.83 -7.33 5.34
CA TYR A 43 4.76 -6.31 5.75
C TYR A 43 5.38 -5.53 4.59
N VAL A 44 5.80 -6.21 3.52
CA VAL A 44 6.33 -5.56 2.31
C VAL A 44 5.31 -4.59 1.74
N VAL A 45 4.05 -5.01 1.64
CA VAL A 45 2.96 -4.18 1.14
C VAL A 45 2.74 -2.95 2.04
N ILE A 46 2.70 -3.13 3.36
CA ILE A 46 2.55 -2.02 4.33
C ILE A 46 3.74 -1.06 4.27
N MET A 47 4.96 -1.58 4.20
CA MET A 47 6.17 -0.76 4.08
C MET A 47 6.17 0.07 2.80
N CYS A 48 5.78 -0.52 1.68
CA CYS A 48 5.70 0.21 0.42
C CYS A 48 4.72 1.39 0.48
N GLY A 49 3.64 1.28 1.27
CA GLY A 49 2.73 2.40 1.48
C GLY A 49 3.31 3.55 2.28
N SER A 50 4.09 3.22 3.28
CA SER A 50 4.76 4.25 4.07
C SER A 50 5.78 5.06 3.24
N LEU A 51 6.27 4.52 2.11
CA LEU A 51 7.18 5.23 1.22
C LEU A 51 6.53 6.46 0.57
N VAL A 52 5.28 6.34 0.13
CA VAL A 52 4.55 7.48 -0.45
C VAL A 52 4.33 8.56 0.60
N MET A 53 3.92 8.16 1.81
CA MET A 53 3.81 9.10 2.94
C MET A 53 5.13 9.80 3.22
N SER A 54 6.25 9.07 3.20
CA SER A 54 7.58 9.63 3.44
C SER A 54 7.93 10.68 2.40
N THR A 55 7.69 10.43 1.10
CA THR A 55 7.96 11.45 0.06
C THR A 55 7.09 12.71 0.23
N MET A 56 5.83 12.55 0.64
CA MET A 56 4.95 13.70 0.89
C MET A 56 5.36 14.47 2.16
N SER A 57 5.83 13.77 3.20
CA SER A 57 6.34 14.38 4.42
C SER A 57 7.58 15.23 4.13
N TYR A 58 8.51 14.74 3.32
CA TYR A 58 9.67 15.52 2.87
C TYR A 58 9.23 16.75 2.07
N ASP A 59 8.28 16.62 1.15
CA ASP A 59 7.77 17.75 0.38
C ASP A 59 7.13 18.82 1.27
N GLU A 60 6.45 18.40 2.34
CA GLU A 60 5.84 19.32 3.31
C GLU A 60 6.90 20.02 4.16
N SER A 61 7.91 19.30 4.64
CA SER A 61 8.98 19.85 5.51
C SER A 61 9.81 20.92 4.81
N VAL A 62 10.05 20.80 3.51
CA VAL A 62 10.79 21.80 2.71
C VAL A 62 9.88 22.75 1.94
N SER A 63 8.56 22.73 2.20
CA SER A 63 7.56 23.55 1.49
C SER A 63 7.66 23.41 -0.05
N PHE A 64 8.02 22.21 -0.53
CA PHE A 64 8.25 21.96 -1.94
C PHE A 64 7.03 22.31 -2.82
N ASN A 65 5.82 22.08 -2.32
CA ASN A 65 4.59 22.37 -3.05
C ASN A 65 4.48 23.86 -3.42
N ARG A 66 4.86 24.77 -2.51
CA ARG A 66 4.92 26.23 -2.78
C ARG A 66 5.96 26.53 -3.86
N PHE A 67 7.14 25.96 -3.73
CA PHE A 67 8.21 26.12 -4.72
C PHE A 67 7.80 25.55 -6.09
N ALA A 68 7.17 24.38 -6.14
CA ALA A 68 6.72 23.79 -7.39
C ALA A 68 5.70 24.66 -8.15
N LEU A 69 4.86 25.42 -7.44
CA LEU A 69 3.88 26.30 -8.03
C LEU A 69 4.48 27.61 -8.57
N THR A 70 5.72 27.97 -8.21
CA THR A 70 6.44 29.09 -8.88
C THR A 70 6.98 28.67 -10.26
N MET A 71 7.06 27.38 -10.52
CA MET A 71 7.41 26.82 -11.83
C MET A 71 6.14 26.73 -12.69
N PRO A 72 6.25 26.61 -14.04
CA PRO A 72 5.10 26.42 -14.91
C PRO A 72 4.52 24.98 -14.78
N ILE A 73 4.18 24.57 -13.55
CA ILE A 73 3.64 23.26 -13.18
C ILE A 73 2.21 23.46 -12.68
N ASN A 74 1.27 22.72 -13.26
CA ASN A 74 -0.11 22.75 -12.81
C ASN A 74 -0.27 21.82 -11.57
N ILE A 75 -1.12 22.23 -10.61
CA ILE A 75 -1.49 21.45 -9.42
C ILE A 75 -1.94 20.03 -9.81
N LYS A 76 -2.70 19.89 -10.90
CA LYS A 76 -3.10 18.57 -11.42
C LYS A 76 -1.91 17.67 -11.76
N THR A 77 -0.81 18.24 -12.27
CA THR A 77 0.40 17.49 -12.60
C THR A 77 1.12 17.03 -11.33
N LEU A 78 1.13 17.86 -10.28
CA LEU A 78 1.72 17.54 -8.99
C LEU A 78 0.98 16.38 -8.31
N VAL A 79 -0.36 16.44 -8.25
CA VAL A 79 -1.19 15.35 -7.72
C VAL A 79 -0.99 14.08 -8.55
N ARG A 80 -1.05 14.19 -9.89
CA ARG A 80 -0.84 13.03 -10.77
C ARG A 80 0.50 12.35 -10.55
N ALA A 81 1.57 13.12 -10.33
CA ALA A 81 2.90 12.56 -10.08
C ALA A 81 2.92 11.67 -8.82
N LYS A 82 2.21 12.06 -7.74
CA LYS A 82 2.11 11.25 -6.52
C LYS A 82 1.30 9.96 -6.73
N TYR A 83 0.21 10.01 -7.48
CA TYR A 83 -0.56 8.81 -7.82
C TYR A 83 0.22 7.85 -8.71
N VAL A 84 0.97 8.36 -9.70
CA VAL A 84 1.83 7.52 -10.54
C VAL A 84 2.96 6.92 -9.71
N LEU A 85 3.57 7.68 -8.81
CA LEU A 85 4.58 7.14 -7.87
C LEU A 85 3.99 6.02 -7.02
N PHE A 86 2.77 6.21 -6.49
CA PHE A 86 2.08 5.17 -5.72
C PHE A 86 1.91 3.88 -6.54
N ILE A 87 1.43 3.98 -7.78
CA ILE A 87 1.26 2.82 -8.66
C ILE A 87 2.60 2.13 -8.93
N LEU A 88 3.66 2.89 -9.18
CA LEU A 88 5.01 2.34 -9.39
C LEU A 88 5.51 1.57 -8.16
N ILE A 89 5.32 2.13 -6.96
CA ILE A 89 5.70 1.48 -5.71
C ILE A 89 4.86 0.21 -5.49
N LEU A 90 3.55 0.28 -5.77
CA LEU A 90 2.65 -0.86 -5.66
C LEU A 90 3.07 -2.01 -6.60
N LEU A 91 3.39 -1.71 -7.85
CA LEU A 91 3.88 -2.70 -8.81
C LEU A 91 5.22 -3.31 -8.37
N ALA A 92 6.12 -2.48 -7.83
CA ALA A 92 7.39 -2.96 -7.27
C ALA A 92 7.14 -3.89 -6.06
N ALA A 93 6.24 -3.52 -5.16
CA ALA A 93 5.86 -4.35 -4.01
C ALA A 93 5.25 -5.68 -4.42
N ALA A 94 4.31 -5.66 -5.38
CA ALA A 94 3.71 -6.87 -5.93
C ALA A 94 4.77 -7.77 -6.60
N GLY A 95 5.68 -7.17 -7.38
CA GLY A 95 6.79 -7.89 -8.01
C GLY A 95 7.73 -8.54 -6.98
N ILE A 96 8.07 -7.84 -5.91
CA ILE A 96 8.87 -8.40 -4.81
C ILE A 96 8.10 -9.54 -4.12
N GLY A 97 6.81 -9.38 -3.87
CA GLY A 97 5.95 -10.42 -3.28
C GLY A 97 5.93 -11.69 -4.14
N VAL A 98 5.79 -11.55 -5.46
CA VAL A 98 5.85 -12.68 -6.40
C VAL A 98 7.21 -13.36 -6.39
N LEU A 99 8.31 -12.59 -6.43
CA LEU A 99 9.67 -13.12 -6.38
C LEU A 99 9.92 -13.89 -5.08
N LEU A 100 9.49 -13.35 -3.95
CA LEU A 100 9.62 -14.02 -2.67
C LEU A 100 8.83 -15.34 -2.65
N ASN A 101 7.61 -15.33 -3.20
CA ASN A 101 6.80 -16.54 -3.32
C ASN A 101 7.47 -17.66 -4.13
N ILE A 102 8.21 -17.30 -5.17
CA ILE A 102 8.93 -18.27 -6.00
C ILE A 102 10.22 -18.77 -5.31
N ILE A 103 10.94 -17.89 -4.62
CA ILE A 103 12.27 -18.18 -4.07
C ILE A 103 12.20 -18.91 -2.73
N LEU A 104 11.28 -18.49 -1.85
CA LEU A 104 11.23 -19.01 -0.47
C LEU A 104 10.95 -20.52 -0.35
N PRO A 105 10.08 -21.14 -1.16
CA PRO A 105 9.88 -22.58 -1.10
C PRO A 105 11.14 -23.42 -1.37
N TYR A 106 12.12 -22.86 -2.12
CA TYR A 106 13.40 -23.56 -2.35
C TYR A 106 14.28 -23.66 -1.10
N PHE A 107 14.10 -22.75 -0.15
CA PHE A 107 14.86 -22.75 1.11
C PHE A 107 14.17 -23.56 2.22
N TRP A 108 12.89 -23.87 2.06
CA TRP A 108 12.10 -24.60 3.03
C TRP A 108 11.44 -25.82 2.42
N TYR A 109 12.08 -26.97 2.62
CA TYR A 109 11.63 -28.27 2.09
C TYR A 109 10.37 -28.83 2.78
N ASP A 110 9.94 -28.25 3.89
CA ASP A 110 8.92 -28.80 4.80
C ASP A 110 7.62 -28.00 4.84
N SER A 111 7.44 -27.02 3.95
CA SER A 111 6.22 -26.22 3.94
C SER A 111 5.21 -26.77 2.94
N GLU A 112 4.27 -27.59 3.42
CA GLU A 112 3.01 -27.89 2.71
C GLU A 112 2.14 -26.64 2.45
N GLN A 113 2.60 -25.46 2.87
CA GLN A 113 1.94 -24.19 2.62
C GLN A 113 2.22 -23.71 1.21
N ALA A 114 1.45 -24.27 0.25
CA ALA A 114 1.33 -23.63 -1.05
C ALA A 114 0.81 -22.20 -0.83
N PHE A 115 1.67 -21.23 -1.14
CA PHE A 115 1.31 -19.83 -0.97
C PHE A 115 0.14 -19.47 -1.90
N GLU A 116 -0.94 -18.98 -1.32
CA GLU A 116 -2.14 -18.62 -2.05
C GLU A 116 -1.98 -17.26 -2.73
N TRP A 117 -2.09 -17.23 -4.04
CA TRP A 117 -2.09 -15.99 -4.85
C TRP A 117 -3.19 -15.01 -4.40
N SER A 118 -4.28 -15.53 -3.84
CA SER A 118 -5.39 -14.80 -3.25
C SER A 118 -4.93 -13.87 -2.13
N GLY A 119 -4.01 -14.32 -1.28
CA GLY A 119 -3.46 -13.53 -0.18
C GLY A 119 -2.68 -12.29 -0.65
N ILE A 120 -1.84 -12.43 -1.69
CA ILE A 120 -1.13 -11.26 -2.28
C ILE A 120 -2.13 -10.27 -2.86
N ALA A 121 -3.10 -10.77 -3.64
CA ALA A 121 -4.08 -9.92 -4.29
C ALA A 121 -4.94 -9.18 -3.25
N ALA A 122 -5.36 -9.86 -2.18
CA ALA A 122 -6.10 -9.26 -1.07
C ALA A 122 -5.26 -8.19 -0.35
N ALA A 123 -3.98 -8.47 -0.03
CA ALA A 123 -3.10 -7.50 0.61
C ALA A 123 -2.90 -6.24 -0.25
N VAL A 124 -2.70 -6.41 -1.56
CA VAL A 124 -2.57 -5.30 -2.51
C VAL A 124 -3.87 -4.49 -2.58
N ALA A 125 -5.03 -5.13 -2.62
CA ALA A 125 -6.32 -4.45 -2.66
C ALA A 125 -6.59 -3.63 -1.38
N VAL A 126 -6.37 -4.22 -0.21
CA VAL A 126 -6.48 -3.53 1.10
C VAL A 126 -5.56 -2.33 1.15
N PHE A 127 -4.34 -2.49 0.67
CA PHE A 127 -3.37 -1.41 0.62
C PHE A 127 -3.80 -0.27 -0.33
N MET A 128 -4.31 -0.59 -1.51
CA MET A 128 -4.88 0.40 -2.42
C MET A 128 -6.06 1.15 -1.79
N MET A 129 -6.98 0.45 -1.10
CA MET A 129 -8.11 1.06 -0.41
C MET A 129 -7.66 2.03 0.69
N SER A 130 -6.71 1.63 1.52
CA SER A 130 -6.19 2.47 2.61
C SER A 130 -5.52 3.74 2.07
N ASN A 131 -4.73 3.62 1.01
CA ASN A 131 -4.09 4.79 0.39
C ASN A 131 -5.07 5.66 -0.39
N SER A 132 -6.17 5.11 -0.93
CA SER A 132 -7.21 5.91 -1.59
C SER A 132 -7.88 6.90 -0.64
N ILE A 133 -7.96 6.56 0.65
CA ILE A 133 -8.48 7.47 1.69
C ILE A 133 -7.39 8.42 2.16
N SER A 134 -6.18 7.91 2.38
CA SER A 134 -5.09 8.67 2.98
C SER A 134 -4.54 9.79 2.08
N LEU A 135 -4.42 9.54 0.76
CA LEU A 135 -3.88 10.51 -0.19
C LEU A 135 -4.68 11.83 -0.23
N PRO A 136 -6.01 11.84 -0.39
CA PRO A 136 -6.78 13.10 -0.34
C PRO A 136 -6.64 13.84 1.00
N VAL A 137 -6.57 13.08 2.10
CA VAL A 137 -6.41 13.67 3.44
C VAL A 137 -5.03 14.32 3.59
N MET A 138 -3.97 13.71 3.06
CA MET A 138 -2.63 14.31 3.04
C MET A 138 -2.60 15.65 2.31
N PHE A 139 -3.26 15.75 1.16
CA PHE A 139 -3.37 17.02 0.45
C PHE A 139 -4.18 18.06 1.21
N LYS A 140 -5.22 17.65 1.96
CA LYS A 140 -6.10 18.56 2.69
C LYS A 140 -5.47 19.09 3.97
N VAL A 141 -5.02 18.21 4.83
CA VAL A 141 -4.70 18.50 6.25
C VAL A 141 -3.22 18.46 6.55
N GLY A 142 -2.41 17.94 5.60
CA GLY A 142 -0.98 17.69 5.77
C GLY A 142 -0.69 16.24 6.20
N VAL A 143 0.59 15.87 6.08
CA VAL A 143 1.01 14.48 6.27
C VAL A 143 0.97 14.04 7.72
N GLU A 144 1.32 14.92 8.69
CA GLU A 144 1.32 14.56 10.10
C GLU A 144 -0.06 14.09 10.59
N LYS A 145 -1.11 14.87 10.28
CA LYS A 145 -2.48 14.52 10.65
C LYS A 145 -3.01 13.34 9.83
N ALA A 146 -2.65 13.24 8.57
CA ALA A 146 -3.04 12.14 7.70
C ALA A 146 -2.45 10.80 8.16
N ARG A 147 -1.31 10.79 8.86
CA ARG A 147 -0.72 9.57 9.43
C ARG A 147 -1.66 8.90 10.42
N TYR A 148 -2.33 9.67 11.27
CA TYR A 148 -3.33 9.13 12.21
C TYR A 148 -4.53 8.51 11.46
N VAL A 149 -4.97 9.16 10.39
CA VAL A 149 -6.06 8.63 9.53
C VAL A 149 -5.64 7.33 8.87
N TYR A 150 -4.40 7.24 8.38
CA TYR A 150 -3.86 6.02 7.79
C TYR A 150 -3.83 4.86 8.80
N ILE A 151 -3.33 5.11 10.01
CA ILE A 151 -3.29 4.11 11.09
C ILE A 151 -4.72 3.68 11.45
N LEU A 152 -5.65 4.62 11.58
CA LEU A 152 -7.06 4.31 11.86
C LEU A 152 -7.69 3.47 10.76
N CYS A 153 -7.45 3.80 9.49
CA CYS A 153 -7.93 3.01 8.36
C CYS A 153 -7.37 1.58 8.38
N MET A 154 -6.08 1.42 8.68
CA MET A 154 -5.46 0.10 8.80
C MET A 154 -6.04 -0.71 9.95
N LEU A 155 -6.28 -0.08 11.11
CA LEU A 155 -6.92 -0.73 12.26
C LEU A 155 -8.37 -1.12 11.95
N LEU A 156 -9.14 -0.26 11.27
CA LEU A 156 -10.51 -0.57 10.89
C LEU A 156 -10.59 -1.71 9.88
N VAL A 157 -9.74 -1.71 8.86
CA VAL A 157 -9.70 -2.79 7.86
C VAL A 157 -9.25 -4.10 8.51
N GLY A 158 -8.16 -4.08 9.30
CA GLY A 158 -7.67 -5.25 10.02
C GLY A 158 -8.69 -5.78 11.03
N GLY A 159 -9.33 -4.87 11.79
CA GLY A 159 -10.37 -5.22 12.74
C GLY A 159 -11.63 -5.78 12.08
N PHE A 160 -12.02 -5.25 10.93
CA PHE A 160 -13.13 -5.77 10.14
C PHE A 160 -12.83 -7.19 9.61
N MET A 161 -11.63 -7.41 9.09
CA MET A 161 -11.21 -8.73 8.63
C MET A 161 -11.18 -9.74 9.78
N ALA A 162 -10.52 -9.40 10.90
CA ALA A 162 -10.48 -10.27 12.08
C ALA A 162 -11.88 -10.53 12.66
N GLY A 163 -12.72 -9.49 12.72
CA GLY A 163 -14.09 -9.59 13.20
C GLY A 163 -14.99 -10.46 12.29
N SER A 164 -14.81 -10.39 10.98
CA SER A 164 -15.56 -11.21 10.04
C SER A 164 -15.24 -12.69 10.19
N VAL A 165 -13.96 -13.04 10.37
CA VAL A 165 -13.52 -14.42 10.65
C VAL A 165 -14.16 -14.92 11.95
N PHE A 166 -14.08 -14.15 13.02
CA PHE A 166 -14.65 -14.51 14.31
C PHE A 166 -16.18 -14.70 14.27
N ILE A 167 -16.91 -13.86 13.52
CA ILE A 167 -18.36 -13.97 13.36
C ILE A 167 -18.71 -15.23 12.56
N ILE A 168 -17.99 -15.54 11.48
CA ILE A 168 -18.21 -16.71 10.63
C ILE A 168 -18.00 -18.00 11.44
N GLU A 169 -16.91 -18.08 12.21
CA GLU A 169 -16.65 -19.22 13.10
C GLU A 169 -17.76 -19.40 14.15
N LYS A 170 -18.24 -18.31 14.73
CA LYS A 170 -19.32 -18.34 15.73
C LYS A 170 -20.67 -18.74 15.13
N MET A 171 -20.89 -18.50 13.84
CA MET A 171 -22.08 -18.95 13.11
C MET A 171 -22.02 -20.43 12.71
N GLY A 172 -20.94 -21.14 13.04
CA GLY A 172 -20.74 -22.55 12.75
C GLY A 172 -20.35 -22.87 11.30
N PHE A 173 -19.99 -21.85 10.52
CA PHE A 173 -19.41 -22.03 9.20
C PHE A 173 -17.89 -22.12 9.34
N SER A 174 -17.28 -23.21 8.86
CA SER A 174 -15.83 -23.24 8.72
C SER A 174 -15.41 -22.40 7.52
N PHE A 175 -14.33 -21.65 7.66
CA PHE A 175 -13.77 -20.82 6.58
C PHE A 175 -13.53 -21.66 5.30
N GLN A 176 -13.10 -22.91 5.46
CA GLN A 176 -12.94 -23.89 4.38
C GLN A 176 -14.21 -24.20 3.56
N GLN A 177 -15.41 -24.10 4.18
CA GLN A 177 -16.66 -24.30 3.47
C GLN A 177 -17.03 -23.11 2.60
N LEU A 178 -16.65 -21.91 2.98
CA LEU A 178 -16.84 -20.68 2.19
C LEU A 178 -15.84 -20.60 1.03
N GLU A 179 -14.62 -21.04 1.23
CA GLU A 179 -13.58 -21.17 0.18
C GLU A 179 -14.05 -22.10 -0.95
N GLY A 180 -14.75 -23.18 -0.61
CA GLY A 180 -15.29 -24.12 -1.62
C GLY A 180 -16.50 -23.57 -2.42
N MET A 181 -17.19 -22.54 -1.91
CA MET A 181 -18.38 -21.96 -2.58
C MET A 181 -18.05 -20.82 -3.55
N VAL A 182 -16.95 -20.12 -3.32
CA VAL A 182 -16.52 -18.99 -4.17
C VAL A 182 -15.02 -19.18 -4.44
N SER A 183 -14.65 -19.26 -5.71
CA SER A 183 -13.21 -19.37 -6.03
C SER A 183 -12.51 -18.12 -5.47
N ASP A 184 -11.42 -18.31 -4.69
CA ASP A 184 -10.60 -17.26 -4.08
C ASP A 184 -10.20 -16.17 -5.08
N LEU A 185 -9.98 -16.58 -6.32
CA LEU A 185 -9.65 -15.71 -7.43
C LEU A 185 -10.78 -14.71 -7.75
N SER A 186 -12.04 -15.10 -7.58
CA SER A 186 -13.19 -14.22 -7.86
C SER A 186 -13.32 -13.13 -6.82
N ILE A 187 -13.13 -13.46 -5.55
CA ILE A 187 -13.21 -12.49 -4.44
C ILE A 187 -12.05 -11.49 -4.53
N SER A 188 -10.85 -11.99 -4.74
CA SER A 188 -9.66 -11.13 -4.85
C SER A 188 -9.72 -10.21 -6.07
N ALA A 189 -10.23 -10.69 -7.21
CA ALA A 189 -10.45 -9.87 -8.40
C ALA A 189 -11.52 -8.78 -8.14
N LEU A 190 -12.62 -9.11 -7.46
CA LEU A 190 -13.65 -8.15 -7.10
C LEU A 190 -13.11 -7.06 -6.17
N LEU A 191 -12.35 -7.44 -5.13
CA LEU A 191 -11.71 -6.50 -4.21
C LEU A 191 -10.73 -5.57 -4.96
N PHE A 192 -9.97 -6.12 -5.90
CA PHE A 192 -9.04 -5.34 -6.71
C PHE A 192 -9.77 -4.31 -7.60
N VAL A 193 -10.89 -4.68 -8.22
CA VAL A 193 -11.72 -3.76 -9.02
C VAL A 193 -12.29 -2.66 -8.14
N ILE A 194 -12.83 -2.98 -6.96
CA ILE A 194 -13.35 -1.99 -6.01
C ILE A 194 -12.23 -1.03 -5.59
N ALA A 195 -11.04 -1.55 -5.26
CA ALA A 195 -9.89 -0.75 -4.88
C ALA A 195 -9.42 0.18 -6.02
N ALA A 196 -9.42 -0.31 -7.27
CA ALA A 196 -9.06 0.50 -8.42
C ALA A 196 -10.07 1.64 -8.68
N VAL A 197 -11.36 1.37 -8.55
CA VAL A 197 -12.41 2.40 -8.63
C VAL A 197 -12.27 3.42 -7.51
N ALA A 198 -12.07 2.97 -6.26
CA ALA A 198 -11.82 3.85 -5.11
C ALA A 198 -10.61 4.76 -5.34
N MET A 199 -9.54 4.22 -5.93
CA MET A 199 -8.32 4.98 -6.27
C MET A 199 -8.60 6.04 -7.35
N GLY A 200 -9.42 5.73 -8.36
CA GLY A 200 -9.88 6.69 -9.36
C GLY A 200 -10.66 7.85 -8.74
N ILE A 201 -11.64 7.53 -7.89
CA ILE A 201 -12.44 8.55 -7.16
C ILE A 201 -11.52 9.40 -6.28
N SER A 202 -10.60 8.77 -5.55
CA SER A 202 -9.60 9.41 -4.71
C SER A 202 -8.76 10.45 -5.48
N TYR A 203 -8.34 10.12 -6.70
CA TYR A 203 -7.60 11.05 -7.54
C TYR A 203 -8.40 12.33 -7.84
N PHE A 204 -9.67 12.21 -8.21
CA PHE A 204 -10.53 13.38 -8.48
C PHE A 204 -10.73 14.23 -7.22
N ILE A 205 -10.94 13.60 -6.07
CA ILE A 205 -11.06 14.29 -4.77
C ILE A 205 -9.76 15.02 -4.45
N SER A 206 -8.60 14.37 -4.60
CA SER A 206 -7.29 14.96 -4.33
C SER A 206 -7.00 16.17 -5.22
N VAL A 207 -7.35 16.10 -6.51
CA VAL A 207 -7.21 17.23 -7.43
C VAL A 207 -8.09 18.39 -6.99
N LYS A 208 -9.36 18.14 -6.62
CA LYS A 208 -10.28 19.17 -6.16
C LYS A 208 -9.79 19.82 -4.86
N VAL A 209 -9.35 19.02 -3.90
CA VAL A 209 -8.82 19.47 -2.60
C VAL A 209 -7.53 20.27 -2.79
N ALA A 210 -6.58 19.77 -3.59
CA ALA A 210 -5.32 20.47 -3.82
C ALA A 210 -5.53 21.79 -4.58
N SER A 211 -6.51 21.88 -5.48
CA SER A 211 -6.83 23.11 -6.22
C SER A 211 -7.53 24.17 -5.39
N SER A 212 -8.20 23.79 -4.29
CA SER A 212 -8.89 24.72 -3.38
C SER A 212 -8.00 25.18 -2.21
N LYS A 213 -6.80 24.60 -2.07
CA LYS A 213 -5.87 24.95 -0.98
C LYS A 213 -5.03 26.14 -1.40
N GLU A 214 -4.98 27.17 -0.55
CA GLU A 214 -3.98 28.24 -0.65
C GLU A 214 -2.63 27.69 -0.15
N TRP A 215 -1.64 27.66 -1.05
CA TRP A 215 -0.30 27.10 -0.81
C TRP A 215 0.69 28.15 -0.30
#